data_62f7d05aa38c412a91fcadc96b917ae8
#
_entry.id   62f7d05aa38c412a91fcadc96b917ae8
#
_cell.length_a   1.000
_cell.length_b   1.000
_cell.length_c   1.000
_cell.angle_alpha   90.00
_cell.angle_beta   90.00
_cell.angle_gamma   90.00
#
_symmetry.space_group_name_H-M   'P 1'
#
loop_
_entity.id
_entity.type
_entity.pdbx_description
1 polymer ?
#
loop_
_entity_poly.entity_id
_entity_poly.type
_entity_poly.pdbx_seq_one_letter_code
_entity_poly.pdbx_strand_id
1 'polypeptide(L)'
;MTTTSHTGHHDAEHASAVCHSPLQPAASDLIRVGSRRWFLQTGLAGIGGLSLPDLLRCRAQAATAARADRKAVILIWLSGGPSQLDTWDPKPNAPGEVRGPFGSIATKVPGVRISEYFPLQATIADRLALVRSVDCRDSIDHFPAPMQAGNPLAQRSKTDPHFGTHPSMGSVAARFRGPNDPGMPAYVGMADLNLFVADVLGAGPMGGSYEAADAAELAGRLMLPRSVKVTRAQERGALCREFDRLRRDLDASDRMARMEHYRGQALEMVLSGKARQAFRLDLETDTVRETYGRNSFGEKMLLARRLVEAGVTFVTLSPIFGHFDNHGDDVVWGGLVKGLKPLLPSLDQALYALITDLEARGLLEDTLVLALGEFGRSPTFSQRGTGGREHWSNCMSMLVAGGGLTHGQVVGNTDAKGGEVKDGRVTPSDLGATVYRHLGIDLNSQWTDLKGRPQSIITEGGRPIPELSK
;
A
#
# COMPACT_ATOMS: atom_id res chain seq x y z
N MET A 1 -10.86 -38.51 60.33
CA MET A 1 -12.19 -39.17 60.31
C MET A 1 -12.66 -39.07 58.88
N THR A 2 -12.43 -40.15 58.17
CA THR A 2 -13.43 -41.10 57.63
C THR A 2 -14.25 -40.47 56.51
N THR A 3 -14.08 -40.91 55.35
CA THR A 3 -14.32 -42.11 54.49
C THR A 3 -15.37 -41.78 53.46
N THR A 4 -15.18 -42.08 52.30
CA THR A 4 -15.38 -43.14 51.26
C THR A 4 -16.29 -42.64 50.15
N SER A 5 -15.85 -42.69 48.93
CA SER A 5 -15.99 -43.65 47.83
C SER A 5 -17.36 -43.76 47.16
N HIS A 6 -17.45 -43.62 45.87
CA HIS A 6 -17.79 -44.61 44.84
C HIS A 6 -18.04 -43.98 43.47
N THR A 7 -17.26 -44.32 42.51
CA THR A 7 -17.47 -45.05 41.24
C THR A 7 -18.69 -44.74 40.39
N GLY A 8 -18.43 -44.46 39.14
CA GLY A 8 -19.40 -44.52 38.05
C GLY A 8 -18.75 -44.17 36.70
N HIS A 9 -18.29 -45.20 35.99
CA HIS A 9 -17.89 -45.15 34.56
C HIS A 9 -19.03 -44.67 33.69
N HIS A 10 -18.70 -43.79 32.72
CA HIS A 10 -19.25 -43.91 31.37
C HIS A 10 -18.28 -43.28 30.40
N ASP A 11 -17.69 -44.17 29.56
CA ASP A 11 -16.93 -43.83 28.36
C ASP A 11 -17.83 -43.14 27.35
N ALA A 12 -17.36 -42.03 26.84
CA ALA A 12 -17.82 -41.48 25.55
C ALA A 12 -16.60 -40.99 24.81
N GLU A 13 -16.15 -41.82 23.88
CA GLU A 13 -15.18 -41.50 22.85
C GLU A 13 -15.64 -40.27 22.03
N HIS A 14 -14.98 -39.14 22.21
CA HIS A 14 -14.99 -38.09 21.19
C HIS A 14 -13.72 -38.17 20.37
N ALA A 15 -13.85 -38.75 19.20
CA ALA A 15 -12.84 -38.71 18.16
C ALA A 15 -12.53 -37.26 17.81
N SER A 16 -11.37 -36.78 18.26
CA SER A 16 -10.78 -35.53 17.82
C SER A 16 -10.29 -35.69 16.40
N ALA A 17 -11.02 -35.12 15.45
CA ALA A 17 -10.55 -35.01 14.06
C ALA A 17 -9.36 -34.06 14.02
N VAL A 18 -8.16 -34.59 13.93
CA VAL A 18 -6.95 -33.83 13.64
C VAL A 18 -7.05 -33.33 12.19
N CYS A 19 -7.32 -32.05 12.05
CA CYS A 19 -7.29 -31.37 10.76
C CYS A 19 -5.82 -31.23 10.34
N HIS A 20 -5.37 -32.12 9.48
CA HIS A 20 -4.07 -32.00 8.83
C HIS A 20 -4.11 -30.84 7.84
N SER A 21 -3.28 -29.83 8.06
CA SER A 21 -2.99 -28.77 7.08
C SER A 21 -2.52 -29.39 5.77
N PRO A 22 -2.99 -28.94 4.61
CA PRO A 22 -2.55 -29.44 3.33
C PRO A 22 -1.07 -29.12 3.14
N LEU A 23 -0.27 -30.13 2.85
CA LEU A 23 1.13 -30.04 2.48
C LEU A 23 1.31 -29.07 1.31
N GLN A 24 2.15 -28.05 1.49
CA GLN A 24 2.62 -27.21 0.39
C GLN A 24 3.38 -28.08 -0.61
N PRO A 25 3.06 -28.05 -1.91
CA PRO A 25 3.84 -28.76 -2.90
C PRO A 25 5.20 -28.10 -3.06
N ALA A 26 6.26 -28.82 -2.81
CA ALA A 26 7.61 -28.40 -3.14
C ALA A 26 7.74 -28.26 -4.67
N ALA A 27 8.38 -27.19 -5.14
CA ALA A 27 8.57 -26.85 -6.55
C ALA A 27 9.52 -27.80 -7.33
N SER A 28 9.66 -29.05 -6.89
CA SER A 28 10.53 -30.07 -7.51
C SER A 28 9.81 -31.31 -8.00
N ASP A 29 8.47 -31.31 -8.08
CA ASP A 29 7.75 -32.44 -8.65
C ASP A 29 7.78 -32.40 -10.18
N LEU A 30 8.97 -32.58 -10.72
CA LEU A 30 9.15 -33.21 -12.02
C LEU A 30 8.46 -34.57 -11.97
N ILE A 31 7.57 -34.83 -12.93
CA ILE A 31 6.88 -36.10 -13.13
C ILE A 31 7.90 -37.24 -13.06
N ARG A 32 8.05 -37.87 -11.90
CA ARG A 32 8.78 -39.14 -11.81
C ARG A 32 7.88 -40.22 -12.41
N VAL A 33 8.28 -40.72 -13.58
CA VAL A 33 7.65 -41.90 -14.17
C VAL A 33 7.90 -43.07 -13.24
N GLY A 34 6.93 -43.34 -12.39
CA GLY A 34 6.98 -44.43 -11.43
C GLY A 34 6.89 -45.81 -12.12
N SER A 35 7.25 -46.88 -11.40
CA SER A 35 7.15 -48.26 -11.86
C SER A 35 5.70 -48.60 -12.26
N ARG A 36 5.52 -49.68 -13.06
CA ARG A 36 4.17 -50.20 -13.44
C ARG A 36 3.25 -50.38 -12.22
N ARG A 37 3.78 -50.69 -11.07
CA ARG A 37 3.05 -50.83 -9.80
C ARG A 37 2.53 -49.48 -9.29
N TRP A 38 3.30 -48.40 -9.43
CA TRP A 38 2.87 -47.04 -9.10
C TRP A 38 1.76 -46.56 -10.04
N PHE A 39 1.86 -46.85 -11.35
CA PHE A 39 0.85 -46.51 -12.33
C PHE A 39 -0.49 -47.24 -12.05
N LEU A 40 -0.45 -48.52 -11.65
CA LEU A 40 -1.64 -49.24 -11.26
C LEU A 40 -2.23 -48.76 -9.93
N GLN A 41 -1.41 -48.37 -8.97
CA GLN A 41 -1.87 -47.84 -7.69
C GLN A 41 -2.48 -46.43 -7.86
N THR A 42 -1.91 -45.55 -8.68
CA THR A 42 -2.49 -44.24 -9.04
C THR A 42 -3.72 -44.37 -9.93
N GLY A 43 -3.77 -45.38 -10.82
CA GLY A 43 -4.96 -45.70 -11.62
C GLY A 43 -6.13 -46.18 -10.77
N LEU A 44 -5.87 -47.01 -9.76
CA LEU A 44 -6.89 -47.46 -8.79
C LEU A 44 -7.33 -46.32 -7.84
N ALA A 45 -6.46 -45.41 -7.44
CA ALA A 45 -6.83 -44.20 -6.69
C ALA A 45 -7.68 -43.23 -7.53
N GLY A 46 -7.50 -43.20 -8.85
CA GLY A 46 -8.34 -42.42 -9.79
C GLY A 46 -9.79 -42.95 -9.92
N ILE A 47 -10.01 -44.23 -9.57
CA ILE A 47 -11.37 -44.80 -9.49
C ILE A 47 -12.08 -44.39 -8.18
N GLY A 48 -11.30 -43.90 -7.18
CA GLY A 48 -11.80 -43.53 -5.84
C GLY A 48 -12.24 -42.09 -5.66
N GLY A 49 -12.44 -41.27 -6.72
CA GLY A 49 -13.22 -40.09 -6.50
C GLY A 49 -12.70 -38.69 -6.93
N LEU A 50 -11.57 -38.55 -7.60
CA LEU A 50 -11.20 -37.22 -8.17
C LEU A 50 -11.09 -37.38 -9.71
N SER A 51 -12.10 -36.91 -10.42
CA SER A 51 -12.01 -36.76 -11.86
C SER A 51 -11.06 -35.62 -12.25
N LEU A 52 -10.47 -35.71 -13.45
CA LEU A 52 -9.67 -34.58 -13.99
C LEU A 52 -10.41 -33.23 -13.93
N PRO A 53 -11.74 -33.16 -14.20
CA PRO A 53 -12.54 -31.97 -13.97
C PRO A 53 -12.55 -31.51 -12.52
N ASP A 54 -12.60 -32.40 -11.53
CA ASP A 54 -12.57 -32.00 -10.12
C ASP A 54 -11.20 -31.49 -9.70
N LEU A 55 -10.15 -32.09 -10.21
CA LEU A 55 -8.78 -31.61 -9.99
C LEU A 55 -8.55 -30.23 -10.63
N LEU A 56 -9.11 -30.02 -11.82
CA LEU A 56 -9.08 -28.70 -12.48
C LEU A 56 -9.96 -27.69 -11.75
N ARG A 57 -11.12 -28.09 -11.21
CA ARG A 57 -11.96 -27.25 -10.35
C ARG A 57 -11.24 -26.87 -9.04
N CYS A 58 -10.65 -27.85 -8.36
CA CYS A 58 -9.86 -27.59 -7.15
C CYS A 58 -8.67 -26.64 -7.44
N ARG A 59 -7.97 -26.83 -8.56
CA ARG A 59 -6.92 -25.91 -8.99
C ARG A 59 -7.45 -24.52 -9.32
N ALA A 60 -8.57 -24.41 -10.01
CA ALA A 60 -9.21 -23.13 -10.30
C ALA A 60 -9.69 -22.45 -9.01
N GLN A 61 -10.29 -23.18 -8.08
CA GLN A 61 -10.71 -22.69 -6.78
C GLN A 61 -9.51 -22.26 -5.92
N ALA A 62 -8.43 -23.04 -5.89
CA ALA A 62 -7.19 -22.69 -5.19
C ALA A 62 -6.53 -21.45 -5.82
N ALA A 63 -6.52 -21.34 -7.15
CA ALA A 63 -6.02 -20.17 -7.85
C ALA A 63 -6.89 -18.92 -7.58
N THR A 64 -8.21 -19.10 -7.50
CA THR A 64 -9.16 -18.03 -7.17
C THR A 64 -9.00 -17.60 -5.71
N ALA A 65 -8.87 -18.56 -4.78
CA ALA A 65 -8.61 -18.27 -3.37
C ALA A 65 -7.25 -17.57 -3.15
N ALA A 66 -6.20 -18.05 -3.82
CA ALA A 66 -4.89 -17.42 -3.78
C ALA A 66 -4.88 -16.02 -4.42
N ARG A 67 -5.77 -15.78 -5.40
CA ARG A 67 -5.96 -14.45 -5.99
C ARG A 67 -6.79 -13.55 -5.09
N ALA A 68 -7.81 -14.06 -4.42
CA ALA A 68 -8.66 -13.31 -3.49
C ALA A 68 -7.88 -12.79 -2.26
N ASP A 69 -6.72 -13.36 -1.96
CA ASP A 69 -5.87 -12.92 -0.84
C ASP A 69 -4.77 -11.92 -1.25
N ARG A 70 -4.70 -11.51 -2.54
CA ARG A 70 -3.66 -10.60 -3.04
C ARG A 70 -4.01 -9.13 -2.84
N LYS A 71 -4.36 -8.74 -1.62
CA LYS A 71 -4.65 -7.34 -1.30
C LYS A 71 -3.39 -6.47 -1.34
N ALA A 72 -3.50 -5.30 -1.96
CA ALA A 72 -2.39 -4.36 -2.10
C ALA A 72 -2.84 -2.91 -1.88
N VAL A 73 -1.89 -2.03 -1.61
CA VAL A 73 -2.11 -0.59 -1.46
C VAL A 73 -1.12 0.19 -2.33
N ILE A 74 -1.62 1.18 -3.05
CA ILE A 74 -0.81 2.20 -3.72
C ILE A 74 -1.14 3.53 -3.07
N LEU A 75 -0.20 4.07 -2.31
CA LEU A 75 -0.28 5.37 -1.66
C LEU A 75 0.47 6.40 -2.51
N ILE A 76 -0.27 7.32 -3.12
CA ILE A 76 0.26 8.42 -3.92
C ILE A 76 0.36 9.62 -2.99
N TRP A 77 1.61 9.97 -2.63
CA TRP A 77 1.91 11.03 -1.71
C TRP A 77 2.13 12.35 -2.47
N LEU A 78 1.22 13.28 -2.29
CA LEU A 78 1.26 14.59 -2.92
C LEU A 78 1.98 15.57 -1.99
N SER A 79 3.30 15.40 -1.93
CA SER A 79 4.19 16.11 -1.02
C SER A 79 4.09 17.63 -1.17
N GLY A 80 3.95 18.32 -0.05
CA GLY A 80 3.76 19.76 0.01
C GLY A 80 2.35 20.18 0.46
N GLY A 81 1.40 19.27 0.54
CA GLY A 81 0.03 19.54 0.97
C GLY A 81 -0.87 20.06 -0.15
N PRO A 82 -1.57 19.15 -0.86
CA PRO A 82 -2.44 19.52 -1.98
C PRO A 82 -3.63 20.37 -1.50
N SER A 83 -3.90 21.48 -2.19
CA SER A 83 -5.05 22.32 -1.91
C SER A 83 -6.35 21.58 -2.21
N GLN A 84 -7.19 21.38 -1.20
CA GLN A 84 -8.52 20.81 -1.36
C GLN A 84 -9.38 21.64 -2.31
N LEU A 85 -9.28 22.97 -2.23
CA LEU A 85 -10.07 23.91 -3.02
C LEU A 85 -9.69 23.91 -4.51
N ASP A 86 -8.43 23.63 -4.81
CA ASP A 86 -7.91 23.67 -6.17
C ASP A 86 -7.83 22.27 -6.80
N THR A 87 -8.30 21.22 -6.07
CA THR A 87 -8.33 19.82 -6.50
C THR A 87 -9.74 19.21 -6.40
N TRP A 88 -10.06 18.51 -5.29
CA TRP A 88 -11.25 17.66 -5.18
C TRP A 88 -12.43 18.27 -4.40
N ASP A 89 -12.23 19.43 -3.76
CA ASP A 89 -13.30 20.13 -3.02
C ASP A 89 -13.43 21.61 -3.43
N PRO A 90 -13.59 21.93 -4.72
CA PRO A 90 -13.77 23.30 -5.16
C PRO A 90 -15.06 23.90 -4.60
N LYS A 91 -15.02 25.19 -4.28
CA LYS A 91 -16.16 25.96 -3.77
C LYS A 91 -16.59 27.01 -4.81
N PRO A 92 -17.26 26.60 -5.91
CA PRO A 92 -17.54 27.50 -7.04
C PRO A 92 -18.39 28.73 -6.67
N ASN A 93 -19.19 28.61 -5.62
CA ASN A 93 -20.07 29.67 -5.14
C ASN A 93 -19.42 30.55 -4.04
N ALA A 94 -18.19 30.24 -3.63
CA ALA A 94 -17.47 31.05 -2.63
C ALA A 94 -16.97 32.36 -3.26
N PRO A 95 -16.76 33.42 -2.44
CA PRO A 95 -16.11 34.64 -2.89
C PRO A 95 -14.76 34.39 -3.57
N GLY A 96 -14.33 35.35 -4.42
CA GLY A 96 -13.11 35.20 -5.22
C GLY A 96 -11.84 34.93 -4.42
N GLU A 97 -11.74 35.54 -3.21
CA GLU A 97 -10.63 35.34 -2.27
C GLU A 97 -10.58 33.93 -1.66
N VAL A 98 -11.66 33.16 -1.74
CA VAL A 98 -11.72 31.75 -1.34
C VAL A 98 -11.56 30.85 -2.55
N ARG A 99 -12.33 31.09 -3.59
CA ARG A 99 -12.38 30.27 -4.80
C ARG A 99 -11.03 30.21 -5.52
N GLY A 100 -10.23 31.29 -5.46
CA GLY A 100 -8.97 31.38 -6.19
C GLY A 100 -9.15 31.53 -7.71
N PRO A 101 -8.08 31.31 -8.49
CA PRO A 101 -8.06 31.55 -9.93
C PRO A 101 -8.62 30.39 -10.77
N PHE A 102 -8.89 29.21 -10.18
CA PHE A 102 -9.30 28.04 -10.94
C PHE A 102 -10.81 27.83 -10.95
N GLY A 103 -11.30 27.30 -12.07
CA GLY A 103 -12.67 26.86 -12.22
C GLY A 103 -12.90 25.43 -11.71
N SER A 104 -14.14 24.98 -11.84
CA SER A 104 -14.51 23.60 -11.52
C SER A 104 -15.42 23.02 -12.59
N ILE A 105 -15.35 21.72 -12.82
CA ILE A 105 -16.16 20.98 -13.78
C ILE A 105 -17.08 19.99 -13.07
N ALA A 106 -18.21 19.67 -13.71
CA ALA A 106 -19.07 18.58 -13.29
C ALA A 106 -18.40 17.25 -13.58
N THR A 107 -18.68 16.26 -12.76
CA THR A 107 -18.20 14.89 -12.96
C THR A 107 -19.32 13.99 -13.46
N LYS A 108 -18.98 12.74 -13.79
CA LYS A 108 -19.95 11.68 -14.10
C LYS A 108 -20.92 11.41 -12.94
N VAL A 109 -20.56 11.75 -11.71
CA VAL A 109 -21.43 11.63 -10.53
C VAL A 109 -22.25 12.92 -10.37
N PRO A 110 -23.59 12.87 -10.45
CA PRO A 110 -24.41 14.05 -10.35
C PRO A 110 -24.16 14.86 -9.07
N GLY A 111 -24.04 16.18 -9.21
CA GLY A 111 -23.81 17.10 -8.08
C GLY A 111 -22.35 17.18 -7.61
N VAL A 112 -21.49 16.29 -8.04
CA VAL A 112 -20.06 16.31 -7.67
C VAL A 112 -19.26 17.12 -8.69
N ARG A 113 -18.51 18.08 -8.18
CA ARG A 113 -17.61 18.94 -8.96
C ARG A 113 -16.19 18.79 -8.43
N ILE A 114 -15.21 18.85 -9.34
CA ILE A 114 -13.77 18.86 -9.05
C ILE A 114 -13.08 19.97 -9.86
N SER A 115 -11.78 20.15 -9.65
CA SER A 115 -10.99 21.14 -10.40
C SER A 115 -11.17 20.98 -11.91
N GLU A 116 -11.20 22.10 -12.65
CA GLU A 116 -11.24 22.11 -14.11
C GLU A 116 -10.05 21.42 -14.78
N TYR A 117 -8.96 21.23 -14.03
CA TYR A 117 -7.74 20.54 -14.49
C TYR A 117 -7.80 19.02 -14.36
N PHE A 118 -8.95 18.46 -13.93
CA PHE A 118 -9.16 17.02 -13.79
C PHE A 118 -10.24 16.45 -14.73
N PRO A 119 -10.20 16.76 -16.04
CA PRO A 119 -11.21 16.31 -16.99
C PRO A 119 -11.28 14.78 -17.12
N LEU A 120 -10.14 14.07 -17.02
CA LEU A 120 -10.11 12.61 -17.14
C LEU A 120 -10.68 11.96 -15.87
N GLN A 121 -10.29 12.40 -14.67
CA GLN A 121 -10.87 11.94 -13.41
C GLN A 121 -12.38 12.20 -13.35
N ALA A 122 -12.85 13.32 -13.91
CA ALA A 122 -14.28 13.62 -13.96
C ALA A 122 -15.08 12.53 -14.71
N THR A 123 -14.50 11.91 -15.75
CA THR A 123 -15.13 10.83 -16.54
C THR A 123 -15.23 9.50 -15.81
N ILE A 124 -14.37 9.26 -14.82
CA ILE A 124 -14.33 8.03 -14.03
C ILE A 124 -14.74 8.26 -12.56
N ALA A 125 -15.40 9.36 -12.25
CA ALA A 125 -15.77 9.72 -10.88
C ALA A 125 -16.65 8.67 -10.18
N ASP A 126 -17.38 7.86 -10.94
CA ASP A 126 -18.12 6.70 -10.44
C ASP A 126 -17.25 5.58 -9.89
N ARG A 127 -15.95 5.58 -10.16
CA ARG A 127 -14.92 4.66 -9.64
C ARG A 127 -14.10 5.28 -8.51
N LEU A 128 -14.41 6.51 -8.13
CA LEU A 128 -13.71 7.29 -7.12
C LEU A 128 -14.60 7.53 -5.90
N ALA A 129 -14.01 7.56 -4.73
CA ALA A 129 -14.61 8.19 -3.57
C ALA A 129 -13.74 9.41 -3.20
N LEU A 130 -14.36 10.57 -3.06
CA LEU A 130 -13.68 11.80 -2.67
C LEU A 130 -13.97 12.07 -1.20
N VAL A 131 -12.97 11.90 -0.35
CA VAL A 131 -13.10 12.20 1.08
C VAL A 131 -12.70 13.66 1.28
N ARG A 132 -13.66 14.51 1.64
CA ARG A 132 -13.47 15.97 1.79
C ARG A 132 -13.29 16.42 3.24
N SER A 133 -13.35 15.48 4.15
CA SER A 133 -13.43 15.74 5.60
C SER A 133 -12.24 15.17 6.37
N VAL A 134 -11.08 15.06 5.72
CA VAL A 134 -9.86 14.58 6.42
C VAL A 134 -9.39 15.68 7.37
N ASP A 135 -9.42 15.40 8.65
CA ASP A 135 -8.87 16.25 9.70
C ASP A 135 -7.40 15.90 9.92
N CYS A 136 -6.52 16.80 9.56
CA CYS A 136 -5.07 16.64 9.64
C CYS A 136 -4.42 17.62 10.63
N ARG A 137 -5.16 18.08 11.66
CA ARG A 137 -4.68 19.07 12.65
C ARG A 137 -3.38 18.70 13.34
N ASP A 138 -3.08 17.42 13.42
CA ASP A 138 -1.84 16.90 14.01
C ASP A 138 -0.65 16.92 13.03
N SER A 139 -0.90 17.20 11.76
CA SER A 139 0.13 17.32 10.72
C SER A 139 0.58 18.76 10.57
N ILE A 140 1.81 19.05 10.99
CA ILE A 140 2.47 20.36 10.88
C ILE A 140 3.84 20.19 10.23
N ASP A 141 4.37 21.26 9.66
CA ASP A 141 5.77 21.36 9.17
C ASP A 141 6.15 20.33 8.09
N HIS A 142 5.29 20.02 7.13
CA HIS A 142 5.58 19.09 6.03
C HIS A 142 6.12 17.73 6.49
N PHE A 143 5.76 17.29 7.69
CA PHE A 143 6.17 15.99 8.16
C PHE A 143 5.05 14.96 7.96
N PRO A 144 5.29 13.89 7.20
CA PRO A 144 4.24 12.96 6.78
C PRO A 144 3.73 12.05 7.91
N ALA A 145 4.35 12.12 9.11
CA ALA A 145 4.16 11.12 10.15
C ALA A 145 2.70 10.81 10.50
N PRO A 146 1.83 11.78 10.86
CA PRO A 146 0.47 11.43 11.25
C PRO A 146 -0.29 10.71 10.13
N MET A 147 -0.20 11.21 8.90
CA MET A 147 -0.95 10.69 7.78
C MET A 147 -0.37 9.37 7.25
N GLN A 148 0.97 9.25 7.10
CA GLN A 148 1.58 8.01 6.62
C GLN A 148 1.63 6.90 7.66
N ALA A 149 1.66 7.23 8.96
CA ALA A 149 1.52 6.24 10.01
C ALA A 149 0.06 5.82 10.26
N GLY A 150 -0.91 6.59 9.76
CA GLY A 150 -2.31 6.42 10.15
C GLY A 150 -2.48 6.59 11.66
N ASN A 151 -1.76 7.57 12.25
CA ASN A 151 -1.69 7.74 13.69
C ASN A 151 -1.43 9.21 14.05
N PRO A 152 -2.40 9.91 14.65
CA PRO A 152 -2.26 11.33 15.00
C PRO A 152 -1.17 11.60 16.05
N LEU A 153 -0.75 10.59 16.83
CA LEU A 153 0.32 10.70 17.82
C LEU A 153 1.71 10.56 17.20
N ALA A 154 1.81 10.24 15.91
CA ALA A 154 3.09 10.10 15.25
C ALA A 154 3.77 11.47 15.12
N GLN A 155 5.02 11.55 15.59
CA GLN A 155 5.82 12.75 15.61
C GLN A 155 7.19 12.49 15.00
N ARG A 156 7.93 13.56 14.72
CA ARG A 156 9.36 13.48 14.39
C ARG A 156 10.14 12.87 15.56
N SER A 157 11.05 11.97 15.25
CA SER A 157 11.98 11.47 16.25
C SER A 157 12.93 12.60 16.68
N LYS A 158 13.18 12.70 17.99
CA LYS A 158 14.14 13.66 18.53
C LYS A 158 15.61 13.28 18.28
N THR A 159 15.84 11.98 18.04
CA THR A 159 17.19 11.42 17.82
C THR A 159 17.52 11.28 16.35
N ASP A 160 16.52 11.10 15.50
CA ASP A 160 16.68 11.03 14.06
C ASP A 160 15.49 11.75 13.40
N PRO A 161 15.69 12.96 12.88
CA PRO A 161 14.62 13.77 12.29
C PRO A 161 14.03 13.16 11.00
N HIS A 162 14.72 12.18 10.39
CA HIS A 162 14.21 11.45 9.22
C HIS A 162 13.23 10.34 9.57
N PHE A 163 13.14 9.95 10.85
CA PHE A 163 12.25 8.89 11.31
C PHE A 163 11.12 9.42 12.19
N GLY A 164 9.94 8.86 12.01
CA GLY A 164 8.82 9.09 12.91
C GLY A 164 8.93 8.26 14.20
N THR A 165 8.19 8.67 15.22
CA THR A 165 8.05 7.90 16.47
C THR A 165 7.17 6.66 16.30
N HIS A 166 6.48 6.54 15.16
CA HIS A 166 5.60 5.44 14.79
C HIS A 166 5.95 4.93 13.40
N PRO A 167 5.74 3.64 13.11
CA PRO A 167 5.96 3.07 11.79
C PRO A 167 4.93 3.58 10.80
N SER A 168 5.31 3.66 9.52
CA SER A 168 4.36 3.92 8.43
C SER A 168 3.37 2.77 8.27
N MET A 169 2.22 3.05 7.64
CA MET A 169 1.25 2.01 7.26
C MET A 169 1.88 0.93 6.38
N GLY A 170 2.81 1.30 5.48
CA GLY A 170 3.56 0.35 4.66
C GLY A 170 4.46 -0.58 5.49
N SER A 171 5.11 -0.04 6.52
CA SER A 171 5.94 -0.84 7.45
C SER A 171 5.10 -1.78 8.31
N VAL A 172 3.92 -1.33 8.76
CA VAL A 172 2.94 -2.19 9.44
C VAL A 172 2.47 -3.31 8.51
N ALA A 173 2.14 -2.99 7.24
CA ALA A 173 1.78 -3.99 6.24
C ALA A 173 2.91 -5.00 6.01
N ALA A 174 4.16 -4.54 5.90
CA ALA A 174 5.31 -5.42 5.74
C ALA A 174 5.48 -6.41 6.91
N ARG A 175 5.21 -5.96 8.14
CA ARG A 175 5.35 -6.80 9.34
C ARG A 175 4.21 -7.80 9.51
N PHE A 176 2.96 -7.36 9.35
CA PHE A 176 1.79 -8.15 9.75
C PHE A 176 1.18 -8.94 8.60
N ARG A 177 1.43 -8.54 7.36
CA ARG A 177 0.95 -9.25 6.18
C ARG A 177 2.10 -9.87 5.36
N GLY A 178 3.21 -9.14 5.18
CA GLY A 178 4.29 -9.56 4.27
C GLY A 178 3.95 -9.33 2.79
N PRO A 179 4.78 -9.85 1.87
CA PRO A 179 4.55 -9.71 0.43
C PRO A 179 3.48 -10.67 -0.08
N ASN A 180 2.76 -10.27 -1.13
CA ASN A 180 1.82 -11.15 -1.84
C ASN A 180 2.52 -12.21 -2.71
N ASP A 181 3.80 -12.03 -3.01
CA ASP A 181 4.68 -13.01 -3.68
C ASP A 181 6.03 -13.04 -2.97
N PRO A 182 6.52 -14.22 -2.54
CA PRO A 182 7.80 -14.33 -1.80
C PRO A 182 9.01 -13.79 -2.56
N GLY A 183 8.94 -13.72 -3.90
CA GLY A 183 9.99 -13.14 -4.75
C GLY A 183 9.92 -11.61 -4.86
N MET A 184 9.05 -10.95 -4.10
CA MET A 184 8.88 -9.49 -4.08
C MET A 184 9.04 -8.94 -2.67
N PRO A 185 9.49 -7.66 -2.51
CA PRO A 185 9.42 -7.00 -1.21
C PRO A 185 7.97 -6.73 -0.80
N ALA A 186 7.70 -6.70 0.50
CA ALA A 186 6.38 -6.35 1.00
C ALA A 186 6.05 -4.86 0.82
N TYR A 187 7.05 -4.00 0.97
CA TYR A 187 6.90 -2.55 0.93
C TYR A 187 7.97 -1.92 0.02
N VAL A 188 7.54 -1.09 -0.92
CA VAL A 188 8.41 -0.33 -1.84
C VAL A 188 8.12 1.15 -1.73
N GLY A 189 9.17 1.97 -1.62
CA GLY A 189 9.13 3.42 -1.67
C GLY A 189 9.70 3.95 -2.99
N MET A 190 9.01 4.92 -3.59
CA MET A 190 9.43 5.64 -4.80
C MET A 190 9.36 7.14 -4.55
N ALA A 191 10.16 7.63 -3.62
CA ALA A 191 10.21 9.03 -3.27
C ALA A 191 11.64 9.43 -2.95
N ASP A 192 11.97 10.68 -3.18
CA ASP A 192 13.24 11.24 -2.73
C ASP A 192 13.23 11.37 -1.20
N LEU A 193 14.13 10.66 -0.55
CA LEU A 193 14.42 10.84 0.88
C LEU A 193 15.17 12.13 1.07
N ASN A 194 14.56 13.29 0.78
CA ASN A 194 15.28 14.56 0.80
C ASN A 194 15.14 15.31 2.12
N LEU A 195 16.23 15.74 2.58
CA LEU A 195 16.79 16.55 3.67
C LEU A 195 15.87 17.24 4.69
N PHE A 196 14.64 17.59 4.38
CA PHE A 196 13.75 18.29 5.32
C PHE A 196 12.46 17.55 5.61
N VAL A 197 12.03 16.71 4.68
CA VAL A 197 10.76 15.97 4.76
C VAL A 197 10.98 14.61 4.12
N ALA A 198 10.86 13.53 4.89
CA ALA A 198 10.84 12.21 4.32
C ALA A 198 9.52 12.01 3.57
N ASP A 199 9.57 11.93 2.24
CA ASP A 199 8.40 11.63 1.41
C ASP A 199 7.84 10.24 1.70
N VAL A 200 8.67 9.37 2.26
CA VAL A 200 8.27 8.03 2.71
C VAL A 200 8.70 7.85 4.15
N LEU A 201 7.71 7.74 5.03
CA LEU A 201 7.97 7.39 6.42
C LEU A 201 8.36 5.92 6.52
N GLY A 202 9.44 5.63 7.23
CA GLY A 202 9.99 4.29 7.42
C GLY A 202 9.34 3.49 8.55
N ALA A 203 10.03 2.43 8.98
CA ALA A 203 9.59 1.53 10.03
C ALA A 203 9.80 2.09 11.45
N GLY A 204 10.61 3.14 11.57
CA GLY A 204 10.91 3.75 12.87
C GLY A 204 11.29 2.71 13.93
N PRO A 205 10.63 2.74 15.10
CA PRO A 205 10.97 1.82 16.20
C PRO A 205 10.71 0.33 15.91
N MET A 206 9.98 -0.02 14.85
CA MET A 206 9.79 -1.43 14.46
C MET A 206 11.06 -2.09 13.90
N GLY A 207 12.02 -1.28 13.45
CA GLY A 207 13.31 -1.72 12.95
C GLY A 207 13.41 -1.90 11.44
N GLY A 208 14.61 -1.75 10.90
CA GLY A 208 14.91 -1.65 9.47
C GLY A 208 14.48 -2.82 8.58
N SER A 209 14.14 -3.97 9.16
CA SER A 209 13.60 -5.11 8.39
C SER A 209 12.24 -4.83 7.74
N TYR A 210 11.55 -3.81 8.19
CA TYR A 210 10.22 -3.42 7.70
C TYR A 210 10.23 -2.05 6.99
N GLU A 211 11.44 -1.51 6.74
CA GLU A 211 11.62 -0.30 5.94
C GLU A 211 11.11 -0.49 4.51
N ALA A 212 10.72 0.62 3.89
CA ALA A 212 10.46 0.63 2.47
C ALA A 212 11.74 0.26 1.70
N ALA A 213 11.66 -0.72 0.82
CA ALA A 213 12.72 -0.94 -0.14
C ALA A 213 12.72 0.21 -1.15
N ASP A 214 13.85 0.94 -1.25
CA ASP A 214 13.98 2.01 -2.24
C ASP A 214 13.95 1.43 -3.66
N ALA A 215 13.05 1.95 -4.49
CA ALA A 215 12.82 1.40 -5.81
C ALA A 215 14.02 1.55 -6.74
N ALA A 216 14.76 2.67 -6.69
CA ALA A 216 15.91 2.93 -7.53
C ALA A 216 17.10 2.05 -7.13
N GLU A 217 17.33 1.94 -5.83
CA GLU A 217 18.35 1.07 -5.27
C GLU A 217 18.07 -0.41 -5.59
N LEU A 218 16.83 -0.83 -5.41
CA LEU A 218 16.39 -2.21 -5.69
C LEU A 218 16.55 -2.55 -7.18
N ALA A 219 16.14 -1.67 -8.08
CA ALA A 219 16.32 -1.86 -9.52
C ALA A 219 17.78 -2.06 -9.90
N GLY A 220 18.71 -1.31 -9.28
CA GLY A 220 20.15 -1.47 -9.47
C GLY A 220 20.73 -2.77 -8.89
N ARG A 221 20.26 -3.18 -7.71
CA ARG A 221 20.77 -4.37 -7.00
C ARG A 221 20.22 -5.70 -7.51
N LEU A 222 19.09 -5.73 -8.20
CA LEU A 222 18.51 -6.94 -8.77
C LEU A 222 19.25 -7.47 -9.99
N MET A 223 20.28 -6.77 -10.47
CA MET A 223 21.15 -7.21 -11.54
C MET A 223 22.24 -8.13 -11.02
N LEU A 224 22.15 -9.41 -11.34
CA LEU A 224 23.30 -10.31 -11.11
C LEU A 224 24.52 -9.81 -11.90
N PRO A 225 25.72 -9.78 -11.29
CA PRO A 225 26.94 -9.51 -12.03
C PRO A 225 27.03 -10.45 -13.24
N ARG A 226 27.44 -9.94 -14.40
CA ARG A 226 27.56 -10.74 -15.64
C ARG A 226 28.39 -12.02 -15.48
N SER A 227 29.29 -12.04 -14.50
CA SER A 227 30.15 -13.19 -14.16
C SER A 227 29.45 -14.30 -13.32
N VAL A 228 28.23 -14.04 -12.80
CA VAL A 228 27.52 -14.99 -11.93
C VAL A 228 26.36 -15.61 -12.68
N LYS A 229 26.43 -16.90 -12.96
CA LYS A 229 25.32 -17.68 -13.50
C LYS A 229 24.27 -17.92 -12.43
N VAL A 230 22.97 -17.88 -12.79
CA VAL A 230 21.83 -18.14 -11.90
C VAL A 230 22.00 -19.47 -11.17
N THR A 231 22.42 -20.55 -11.88
CA THR A 231 22.68 -21.87 -11.31
C THR A 231 23.70 -21.80 -10.16
N ARG A 232 24.81 -21.07 -10.36
CA ARG A 232 25.82 -20.91 -9.31
C ARG A 232 25.34 -20.12 -8.10
N ALA A 233 24.44 -19.15 -8.30
CA ALA A 233 23.80 -18.43 -7.20
C ALA A 233 22.83 -19.35 -6.43
N GLN A 234 22.07 -20.20 -7.13
CA GLN A 234 21.19 -21.21 -6.53
C GLN A 234 21.97 -22.25 -5.72
N GLU A 235 23.05 -22.78 -6.27
CA GLU A 235 23.94 -23.74 -5.57
C GLU A 235 24.54 -23.14 -4.30
N ARG A 236 25.01 -21.89 -4.36
CA ARG A 236 25.50 -21.16 -3.17
C ARG A 236 24.41 -20.96 -2.13
N GLY A 237 23.20 -20.60 -2.56
CA GLY A 237 22.05 -20.46 -1.66
C GLY A 237 21.67 -21.78 -0.99
N ALA A 238 21.71 -22.90 -1.73
CA ALA A 238 21.49 -24.24 -1.18
C ALA A 238 22.55 -24.62 -0.16
N LEU A 239 23.82 -24.38 -0.49
CA LEU A 239 24.94 -24.65 0.40
C LEU A 239 24.88 -23.84 1.70
N CYS A 240 24.54 -22.54 1.60
CA CYS A 240 24.33 -21.70 2.78
C CYS A 240 23.22 -22.26 3.69
N ARG A 241 22.09 -22.69 3.13
CA ARG A 241 21.00 -23.29 3.91
C ARG A 241 21.42 -24.58 4.64
N GLU A 242 22.25 -25.39 4.03
CA GLU A 242 22.78 -26.59 4.70
C GLU A 242 23.73 -26.24 5.86
N PHE A 243 24.62 -25.25 5.69
CA PHE A 243 25.48 -24.77 6.79
C PHE A 243 24.67 -24.09 7.91
N ASP A 244 23.63 -23.35 7.58
CA ASP A 244 22.77 -22.69 8.55
C ASP A 244 21.89 -23.71 9.31
N ARG A 245 21.57 -24.87 8.71
CA ARG A 245 20.95 -26.00 9.41
C ARG A 245 21.82 -26.56 10.54
N LEU A 246 23.12 -26.73 10.28
CA LEU A 246 24.09 -27.21 11.29
C LEU A 246 24.29 -26.21 12.45
N ARG A 247 24.07 -24.91 12.19
CA ARG A 247 24.14 -23.86 13.22
C ARG A 247 22.87 -23.70 14.05
N ARG A 248 21.71 -24.07 13.53
CA ARG A 248 20.45 -24.00 14.27
C ARG A 248 20.43 -24.85 15.52
N ASP A 249 21.09 -26.00 15.49
CA ASP A 249 21.19 -26.90 16.63
C ASP A 249 22.02 -26.30 17.79
N LEU A 250 22.70 -25.16 17.54
CA LEU A 250 23.57 -24.49 18.51
C LEU A 250 23.04 -23.15 18.99
N ASP A 251 21.99 -22.60 18.37
CA ASP A 251 21.47 -21.26 18.67
C ASP A 251 20.01 -21.29 19.14
N ALA A 252 19.82 -21.13 20.46
CA ALA A 252 18.50 -21.05 21.10
C ALA A 252 17.77 -19.71 20.87
N SER A 253 18.31 -18.80 20.04
CA SER A 253 17.70 -17.49 19.78
C SER A 253 17.03 -17.42 18.42
N ASP A 254 15.78 -16.96 18.37
CA ASP A 254 15.00 -16.68 17.14
C ASP A 254 15.67 -15.68 16.17
N ARG A 255 16.82 -15.11 16.50
CA ARG A 255 17.55 -14.16 15.67
C ARG A 255 18.08 -14.79 14.39
N MET A 256 18.64 -16.01 14.49
CA MET A 256 19.17 -16.72 13.32
C MET A 256 18.05 -17.13 12.37
N ALA A 257 16.95 -17.64 12.88
CA ALA A 257 15.78 -18.00 12.07
C ALA A 257 15.24 -16.81 11.28
N ARG A 258 15.17 -15.64 11.91
CA ARG A 258 14.77 -14.39 11.22
C ARG A 258 15.77 -13.98 10.14
N MET A 259 17.08 -14.06 10.42
CA MET A 259 18.12 -13.71 9.44
C MET A 259 18.13 -14.66 8.24
N GLU A 260 17.89 -15.96 8.45
CA GLU A 260 17.72 -16.96 7.39
C GLU A 260 16.51 -16.68 6.53
N HIS A 261 15.39 -16.31 7.14
CA HIS A 261 14.17 -15.93 6.43
C HIS A 261 14.42 -14.76 5.46
N TYR A 262 15.02 -13.66 5.94
CA TYR A 262 15.33 -12.49 5.09
C TYR A 262 16.38 -12.79 4.02
N ARG A 263 17.39 -13.60 4.32
CA ARG A 263 18.35 -14.07 3.31
C ARG A 263 17.68 -14.93 2.23
N GLY A 264 16.75 -15.80 2.64
CA GLY A 264 15.94 -16.60 1.73
C GLY A 264 15.11 -15.74 0.80
N GLN A 265 14.40 -14.73 1.32
CA GLN A 265 13.63 -13.77 0.53
C GLN A 265 14.52 -12.97 -0.44
N ALA A 266 15.64 -12.44 0.02
CA ALA A 266 16.58 -11.71 -0.84
C ALA A 266 17.11 -12.58 -1.99
N LEU A 267 17.45 -13.83 -1.70
CA LEU A 267 17.90 -14.78 -2.71
C LEU A 267 16.78 -15.09 -3.71
N GLU A 268 15.57 -15.35 -3.25
CA GLU A 268 14.40 -15.60 -4.10
C GLU A 268 14.11 -14.41 -5.01
N MET A 269 14.17 -13.19 -4.47
CA MET A 269 14.01 -11.94 -5.23
C MET A 269 14.99 -11.84 -6.41
N VAL A 270 16.26 -12.20 -6.16
CA VAL A 270 17.31 -12.16 -7.19
C VAL A 270 17.15 -13.29 -8.21
N LEU A 271 16.77 -14.49 -7.74
CA LEU A 271 16.73 -15.70 -8.57
C LEU A 271 15.47 -15.84 -9.40
N SER A 272 14.30 -15.44 -8.88
CA SER A 272 13.02 -15.53 -9.61
C SER A 272 12.99 -14.66 -10.87
N GLY A 273 13.75 -13.56 -10.86
CA GLY A 273 13.73 -12.57 -11.94
C GLY A 273 12.42 -11.75 -12.02
N LYS A 274 11.40 -12.09 -11.23
CA LYS A 274 10.11 -11.37 -11.19
C LYS A 274 10.28 -9.91 -10.81
N ALA A 275 11.00 -9.67 -9.72
CA ALA A 275 11.30 -8.31 -9.26
C ALA A 275 11.99 -7.51 -10.36
N ARG A 276 13.03 -8.07 -11.00
CA ARG A 276 13.73 -7.42 -12.12
C ARG A 276 12.80 -7.10 -13.28
N GLN A 277 11.86 -8.00 -13.63
CA GLN A 277 10.89 -7.74 -14.70
C GLN A 277 9.89 -6.66 -14.31
N ALA A 278 9.47 -6.59 -13.05
CA ALA A 278 8.55 -5.56 -12.56
C ALA A 278 9.11 -4.14 -12.75
N PHE A 279 10.42 -3.96 -12.56
CA PHE A 279 11.10 -2.66 -12.76
C PHE A 279 11.34 -2.27 -14.22
N ARG A 280 11.12 -3.17 -15.17
CA ARG A 280 11.36 -2.93 -16.60
C ARG A 280 10.16 -2.26 -17.27
N LEU A 281 10.08 -0.91 -17.22
CA LEU A 281 9.04 -0.14 -17.91
C LEU A 281 9.11 -0.26 -19.43
N ASP A 282 10.26 -0.59 -19.97
CA ASP A 282 10.49 -0.84 -21.39
C ASP A 282 9.80 -2.12 -21.91
N LEU A 283 9.30 -2.98 -21.01
CA LEU A 283 8.46 -4.12 -21.38
C LEU A 283 6.99 -3.73 -21.64
N GLU A 284 6.59 -2.52 -21.26
CA GLU A 284 5.27 -1.99 -21.57
C GLU A 284 5.25 -1.40 -22.98
N THR A 285 4.10 -1.53 -23.65
CA THR A 285 3.93 -0.93 -24.99
C THR A 285 3.99 0.58 -24.93
N ASP A 286 4.38 1.21 -26.02
CA ASP A 286 4.38 2.68 -26.11
C ASP A 286 3.00 3.26 -25.83
N THR A 287 1.93 2.63 -26.30
CA THR A 287 0.55 3.05 -26.05
C THR A 287 0.26 3.11 -24.53
N VAL A 288 0.64 2.08 -23.75
CA VAL A 288 0.45 2.08 -22.30
C VAL A 288 1.26 3.20 -21.66
N ARG A 289 2.53 3.34 -22.02
CA ARG A 289 3.42 4.37 -21.47
C ARG A 289 2.92 5.79 -21.78
N GLU A 290 2.36 6.01 -22.97
CA GLU A 290 1.76 7.29 -23.36
C GLU A 290 0.46 7.57 -22.62
N THR A 291 -0.37 6.55 -22.38
CA THR A 291 -1.60 6.69 -21.59
C THR A 291 -1.30 7.20 -20.19
N TYR A 292 -0.27 6.66 -19.55
CA TYR A 292 0.18 7.14 -18.22
C TYR A 292 0.84 8.52 -18.27
N GLY A 293 1.42 8.90 -19.41
CA GLY A 293 2.26 10.07 -19.57
C GLY A 293 3.73 9.76 -19.34
N ARG A 294 4.59 10.19 -20.29
CA ARG A 294 6.06 9.99 -20.21
C ARG A 294 6.71 11.09 -19.36
N ASN A 295 6.30 11.16 -18.11
CA ASN A 295 6.76 12.11 -17.11
C ASN A 295 6.84 11.43 -15.74
N SER A 296 7.38 12.11 -14.74
CA SER A 296 7.58 11.55 -13.39
C SER A 296 6.29 11.01 -12.77
N PHE A 297 5.14 11.64 -12.99
CA PHE A 297 3.84 11.14 -12.49
C PHE A 297 3.49 9.80 -13.13
N GLY A 298 3.48 9.77 -14.47
CA GLY A 298 3.09 8.58 -15.23
C GLY A 298 4.03 7.41 -15.02
N GLU A 299 5.34 7.62 -15.07
CA GLU A 299 6.33 6.55 -14.92
C GLU A 299 6.31 5.92 -13.53
N LYS A 300 6.19 6.72 -12.46
CA LYS A 300 6.08 6.20 -11.10
C LYS A 300 4.76 5.46 -10.86
N MET A 301 3.63 5.95 -11.38
CA MET A 301 2.33 5.25 -11.26
C MET A 301 2.29 3.96 -12.09
N LEU A 302 2.89 3.96 -13.28
CA LEU A 302 3.04 2.74 -14.08
C LEU A 302 3.92 1.71 -13.36
N LEU A 303 5.02 2.14 -12.75
CA LEU A 303 5.86 1.26 -11.95
C LEU A 303 5.10 0.71 -10.73
N ALA A 304 4.31 1.53 -10.04
CA ALA A 304 3.49 1.08 -8.91
C ALA A 304 2.51 -0.02 -9.32
N ARG A 305 1.81 0.15 -10.47
CA ARG A 305 0.93 -0.90 -11.00
C ARG A 305 1.70 -2.19 -11.26
N ARG A 306 2.87 -2.12 -11.90
CA ARG A 306 3.70 -3.30 -12.17
C ARG A 306 4.19 -4.01 -10.92
N LEU A 307 4.56 -3.24 -9.89
CA LEU A 307 5.01 -3.77 -8.60
C LEU A 307 3.87 -4.53 -7.88
N VAL A 308 2.66 -3.96 -7.84
CA VAL A 308 1.49 -4.63 -7.25
C VAL A 308 1.12 -5.89 -8.04
N GLU A 309 1.11 -5.81 -9.37
CA GLU A 309 0.87 -6.95 -10.26
C GLU A 309 1.88 -8.08 -10.02
N ALA A 310 3.14 -7.73 -9.73
CA ALA A 310 4.19 -8.69 -9.40
C ALA A 310 4.11 -9.25 -7.97
N GLY A 311 3.35 -8.63 -7.05
CA GLY A 311 3.12 -9.15 -5.71
C GLY A 311 3.67 -8.30 -4.57
N VAL A 312 4.00 -7.04 -4.80
CA VAL A 312 4.24 -6.06 -3.72
C VAL A 312 2.93 -5.76 -3.02
N THR A 313 2.94 -5.73 -1.70
CA THR A 313 1.73 -5.47 -0.89
C THR A 313 1.48 -3.98 -0.69
N PHE A 314 2.52 -3.19 -0.49
CA PHE A 314 2.39 -1.76 -0.25
C PHE A 314 3.39 -0.97 -1.10
N VAL A 315 2.91 0.03 -1.82
CA VAL A 315 3.75 0.96 -2.58
C VAL A 315 3.42 2.37 -2.14
N THR A 316 4.42 3.12 -1.67
CA THR A 316 4.32 4.58 -1.51
C THR A 316 5.11 5.25 -2.61
N LEU A 317 4.48 6.16 -3.33
CA LEU A 317 5.16 6.95 -4.34
C LEU A 317 4.87 8.44 -4.14
N SER A 318 5.89 9.28 -4.32
CA SER A 318 5.73 10.71 -4.50
C SER A 318 6.13 11.05 -5.94
N PRO A 319 5.24 11.60 -6.75
CA PRO A 319 5.57 11.92 -8.15
C PRO A 319 6.70 12.92 -8.25
N ILE A 320 6.61 13.99 -7.45
CA ILE A 320 7.59 15.07 -7.36
C ILE A 320 7.57 15.63 -5.94
N PHE A 321 8.74 15.78 -5.31
CA PHE A 321 8.88 16.28 -3.96
C PHE A 321 8.44 17.76 -3.84
N GLY A 322 7.61 18.08 -2.83
CA GLY A 322 7.28 19.44 -2.40
C GLY A 322 6.46 20.28 -3.38
N HIS A 323 6.15 19.80 -4.57
CA HIS A 323 5.53 20.59 -5.63
C HIS A 323 4.08 21.02 -5.36
N PHE A 324 3.44 20.45 -4.34
CA PHE A 324 2.12 20.91 -3.87
C PHE A 324 2.20 21.98 -2.78
N ASP A 325 3.41 22.46 -2.48
CA ASP A 325 3.68 23.55 -1.52
C ASP A 325 3.57 24.92 -2.18
N ASN A 326 2.37 25.31 -2.59
CA ASN A 326 2.13 26.47 -3.42
C ASN A 326 1.71 27.71 -2.64
N HIS A 327 2.61 28.31 -1.86
CA HIS A 327 2.39 29.54 -1.05
C HIS A 327 2.20 30.80 -1.88
N GLY A 328 2.81 30.89 -3.03
CA GLY A 328 2.79 32.07 -3.87
C GLY A 328 3.82 33.15 -3.55
N ASP A 329 4.80 32.85 -2.74
CA ASP A 329 5.86 33.75 -2.30
C ASP A 329 7.09 33.79 -3.21
N ASP A 330 6.97 33.38 -4.47
CA ASP A 330 8.05 33.28 -5.46
C ASP A 330 9.22 32.34 -5.07
N VAL A 331 9.10 31.60 -3.97
CA VAL A 331 10.04 30.58 -3.59
C VAL A 331 9.87 29.36 -4.49
N VAL A 332 10.72 28.38 -4.37
CA VAL A 332 10.99 27.22 -5.24
C VAL A 332 9.78 26.62 -5.95
N TRP A 333 8.57 26.63 -5.36
CA TRP A 333 7.39 25.93 -5.88
C TRP A 333 6.36 26.83 -6.56
N GLY A 334 6.56 28.16 -6.56
CA GLY A 334 5.60 29.13 -7.09
C GLY A 334 4.24 29.11 -6.38
N GLY A 335 3.27 29.86 -6.93
CA GLY A 335 1.89 29.85 -6.44
C GLY A 335 0.98 28.89 -7.21
N LEU A 336 -0.33 29.14 -7.15
CA LEU A 336 -1.29 28.27 -7.83
C LEU A 336 -1.09 28.24 -9.35
N VAL A 337 -0.90 29.42 -9.99
CA VAL A 337 -0.87 29.52 -11.45
C VAL A 337 0.47 29.02 -12.03
N LYS A 338 1.60 29.40 -11.42
CA LYS A 338 2.93 29.01 -11.91
C LYS A 338 3.40 27.66 -11.39
N GLY A 339 3.00 27.30 -10.17
CA GLY A 339 3.44 26.06 -9.49
C GLY A 339 2.44 24.92 -9.64
N LEU A 340 1.20 25.08 -9.12
CA LEU A 340 0.23 24.00 -9.06
C LEU A 340 -0.39 23.68 -10.43
N LYS A 341 -0.81 24.69 -11.19
CA LYS A 341 -1.49 24.51 -12.48
C LYS A 341 -0.76 23.57 -13.45
N PRO A 342 0.57 23.66 -13.64
CA PRO A 342 1.29 22.77 -14.55
C PRO A 342 1.30 21.30 -14.10
N LEU A 343 1.11 21.02 -12.82
CA LEU A 343 1.16 19.67 -12.26
C LEU A 343 -0.17 18.93 -12.42
N LEU A 344 -1.29 19.66 -12.32
CA LEU A 344 -2.62 19.04 -12.26
C LEU A 344 -2.97 18.19 -13.50
N PRO A 345 -2.70 18.62 -14.75
CA PRO A 345 -2.94 17.75 -15.90
C PRO A 345 -2.15 16.45 -15.91
N SER A 346 -0.90 16.48 -15.44
CA SER A 346 -0.08 15.27 -15.32
C SER A 346 -0.60 14.34 -14.22
N LEU A 347 -1.07 14.89 -13.11
CA LEU A 347 -1.73 14.12 -12.04
C LEU A 347 -3.05 13.53 -12.53
N ASP A 348 -3.85 14.30 -13.28
CA ASP A 348 -5.11 13.84 -13.87
C ASP A 348 -4.89 12.64 -14.79
N GLN A 349 -3.97 12.78 -15.75
CA GLN A 349 -3.64 11.73 -16.70
C GLN A 349 -3.13 10.46 -16.02
N ALA A 350 -2.17 10.60 -15.11
CA ALA A 350 -1.53 9.45 -14.47
C ALA A 350 -2.48 8.70 -13.52
N LEU A 351 -3.34 9.41 -12.77
CA LEU A 351 -4.37 8.78 -11.92
C LEU A 351 -5.44 8.08 -12.75
N TYR A 352 -5.93 8.73 -13.79
CA TYR A 352 -6.87 8.11 -14.72
C TYR A 352 -6.30 6.82 -15.31
N ALA A 353 -5.06 6.87 -15.81
CA ALA A 353 -4.40 5.71 -16.40
C ALA A 353 -4.22 4.57 -15.37
N LEU A 354 -3.75 4.89 -14.17
CA LEU A 354 -3.56 3.91 -13.10
C LEU A 354 -4.86 3.17 -12.76
N ILE A 355 -5.94 3.91 -12.54
CA ILE A 355 -7.23 3.34 -12.13
C ILE A 355 -7.84 2.49 -13.24
N THR A 356 -7.82 2.98 -14.48
CA THR A 356 -8.38 2.26 -15.64
C THR A 356 -7.54 1.05 -16.04
N ASP A 357 -6.22 1.11 -15.92
CA ASP A 357 -5.32 -0.03 -16.19
C ASP A 357 -5.45 -1.12 -15.11
N LEU A 358 -5.53 -0.75 -13.83
CA LEU A 358 -5.81 -1.69 -12.74
C LEU A 358 -7.16 -2.39 -12.94
N GLU A 359 -8.20 -1.64 -13.35
CA GLU A 359 -9.52 -2.20 -13.65
C GLU A 359 -9.47 -3.17 -14.85
N ALA A 360 -8.87 -2.75 -15.96
CA ALA A 360 -8.75 -3.57 -17.16
C ALA A 360 -7.99 -4.89 -16.91
N ARG A 361 -7.07 -4.90 -15.96
CA ARG A 361 -6.32 -6.09 -15.52
C ARG A 361 -7.02 -6.89 -14.42
N GLY A 362 -8.18 -6.45 -13.94
CA GLY A 362 -8.90 -7.06 -12.83
C GLY A 362 -8.13 -7.00 -11.50
N LEU A 363 -7.31 -5.97 -11.31
CA LEU A 363 -6.52 -5.74 -10.10
C LEU A 363 -7.15 -4.69 -9.17
N LEU A 364 -8.07 -3.87 -9.67
CA LEU A 364 -8.59 -2.72 -8.93
C LEU A 364 -9.37 -3.12 -7.67
N GLU A 365 -10.14 -4.20 -7.71
CA GLU A 365 -10.89 -4.71 -6.55
C GLU A 365 -9.98 -5.15 -5.39
N ASP A 366 -8.77 -5.58 -5.70
CA ASP A 366 -7.79 -6.05 -4.72
C ASP A 366 -6.72 -5.00 -4.40
N THR A 367 -6.71 -3.87 -5.11
CA THR A 367 -5.73 -2.80 -4.92
C THR A 367 -6.42 -1.52 -4.44
N LEU A 368 -6.15 -1.11 -3.22
CA LEU A 368 -6.58 0.18 -2.69
C LEU A 368 -5.63 1.29 -3.17
N VAL A 369 -6.17 2.24 -3.91
CA VAL A 369 -5.43 3.42 -4.38
C VAL A 369 -5.84 4.62 -3.54
N LEU A 370 -4.86 5.30 -2.96
CA LEU A 370 -5.02 6.50 -2.14
C LEU A 370 -4.17 7.63 -2.71
N ALA A 371 -4.74 8.83 -2.88
CA ALA A 371 -3.97 10.03 -3.23
C ALA A 371 -4.27 11.14 -2.21
N LEU A 372 -3.25 11.53 -1.44
CA LEU A 372 -3.32 12.53 -0.37
C LEU A 372 -1.94 13.08 -0.07
N GLY A 373 -1.88 14.13 0.74
CA GLY A 373 -0.64 14.70 1.28
C GLY A 373 -0.65 14.75 2.80
N GLU A 374 0.20 15.60 3.36
CA GLU A 374 0.35 15.78 4.81
C GLU A 374 -0.76 16.65 5.41
N PHE A 375 -1.25 17.67 4.69
CA PHE A 375 -2.32 18.58 5.10
C PHE A 375 -2.95 19.27 3.88
N GLY A 376 -3.98 20.10 4.11
CA GLY A 376 -4.60 20.93 3.08
C GLY A 376 -4.02 22.35 3.05
N ARG A 377 -4.76 23.24 2.39
CA ARG A 377 -4.34 24.64 2.20
C ARG A 377 -5.38 25.62 2.70
N SER A 378 -4.90 26.83 3.08
CA SER A 378 -5.77 27.89 3.62
C SER A 378 -6.93 28.19 2.68
N PRO A 379 -8.14 28.42 3.23
CA PRO A 379 -9.28 28.78 2.41
C PRO A 379 -9.10 30.12 1.70
N THR A 380 -8.38 31.05 2.31
CA THR A 380 -8.11 32.36 1.72
C THR A 380 -6.95 32.27 0.72
N PHE A 381 -7.23 32.69 -0.51
CA PHE A 381 -6.21 32.86 -1.54
C PHE A 381 -5.42 34.14 -1.27
N SER A 382 -4.12 34.00 -1.09
CA SER A 382 -3.20 35.13 -0.96
C SER A 382 -2.80 35.62 -2.34
N GLN A 383 -2.92 36.94 -2.58
CA GLN A 383 -2.37 37.58 -3.79
C GLN A 383 -0.90 37.99 -3.62
N ARG A 384 -0.25 37.60 -2.53
CA ARG A 384 1.15 37.87 -2.28
C ARG A 384 2.02 37.13 -3.30
N GLY A 385 3.02 37.82 -3.86
CA GLY A 385 3.91 37.24 -4.85
C GLY A 385 3.18 36.72 -6.09
N THR A 386 3.29 35.44 -6.37
CA THR A 386 2.63 34.79 -7.51
C THR A 386 1.23 34.27 -7.20
N GLY A 387 0.72 34.52 -6.01
CA GLY A 387 -0.57 34.06 -5.52
C GLY A 387 -0.62 32.58 -5.15
N GLY A 388 -1.02 32.27 -3.92
CA GLY A 388 -1.03 30.91 -3.40
C GLY A 388 -1.87 30.75 -2.16
N ARG A 389 -1.68 29.63 -1.45
CA ARG A 389 -2.36 29.32 -0.20
C ARG A 389 -1.38 28.82 0.85
N GLU A 390 -1.51 29.33 2.07
CA GLU A 390 -0.71 28.92 3.20
C GLU A 390 -1.04 27.51 3.70
N HIS A 391 -0.22 26.96 4.61
CA HIS A 391 -0.50 25.67 5.26
C HIS A 391 -1.83 25.73 6.03
N TRP A 392 -2.58 24.64 5.96
CA TRP A 392 -3.85 24.54 6.67
C TRP A 392 -4.16 23.08 7.03
N SER A 393 -4.06 22.78 8.32
CA SER A 393 -4.22 21.42 8.80
C SER A 393 -5.65 21.07 9.28
N ASN A 394 -6.60 22.03 9.27
CA ASN A 394 -7.95 21.78 9.76
C ASN A 394 -8.78 20.87 8.83
N CYS A 395 -8.46 20.85 7.56
CA CYS A 395 -9.07 19.92 6.62
C CYS A 395 -8.21 19.70 5.38
N MET A 396 -8.38 18.53 4.77
CA MET A 396 -7.80 18.15 3.49
C MET A 396 -8.80 17.29 2.73
N SER A 397 -8.69 17.24 1.40
CA SER A 397 -9.39 16.24 0.60
C SER A 397 -8.42 15.17 0.11
N MET A 398 -8.90 13.92 0.04
CA MET A 398 -8.16 12.80 -0.56
C MET A 398 -9.03 12.04 -1.55
N LEU A 399 -8.38 11.39 -2.51
CA LEU A 399 -9.01 10.48 -3.46
C LEU A 399 -8.77 9.03 -3.02
N VAL A 400 -9.83 8.22 -3.10
CA VAL A 400 -9.82 6.78 -2.84
C VAL A 400 -10.38 6.06 -4.06
N ALA A 401 -9.73 4.98 -4.50
CA ALA A 401 -10.23 4.12 -5.56
C ALA A 401 -9.88 2.64 -5.28
N GLY A 402 -10.63 1.72 -5.85
CA GLY A 402 -10.36 0.28 -5.74
C GLY A 402 -10.59 -0.30 -4.34
N GLY A 403 -9.86 -1.37 -4.03
CA GLY A 403 -9.90 -2.04 -2.72
C GLY A 403 -11.20 -2.76 -2.39
N GLY A 404 -12.11 -2.93 -3.37
CA GLY A 404 -13.43 -3.48 -3.11
C GLY A 404 -14.34 -2.56 -2.28
N LEU A 405 -14.01 -1.27 -2.17
CA LEU A 405 -14.75 -0.28 -1.40
C LEU A 405 -15.92 0.31 -2.20
N THR A 406 -16.77 1.11 -1.54
CA THR A 406 -17.87 1.83 -2.18
C THR A 406 -17.36 3.12 -2.83
N HIS A 407 -17.65 3.32 -4.10
CA HIS A 407 -17.22 4.47 -4.91
C HIS A 407 -18.42 5.24 -5.49
N GLY A 408 -18.13 6.26 -6.31
CA GLY A 408 -19.14 7.12 -6.92
C GLY A 408 -19.77 8.08 -5.92
N GLN A 409 -19.03 8.49 -4.91
CA GLN A 409 -19.55 9.31 -3.81
C GLN A 409 -18.56 10.34 -3.27
N VAL A 410 -19.07 11.25 -2.49
CA VAL A 410 -18.29 12.15 -1.63
C VAL A 410 -18.54 11.75 -0.18
N VAL A 411 -17.45 11.56 0.57
CA VAL A 411 -17.47 11.26 2.00
C VAL A 411 -17.15 12.53 2.78
N GLY A 412 -18.05 12.90 3.66
CA GLY A 412 -17.96 14.10 4.49
C GLY A 412 -17.96 15.41 3.70
N ASN A 413 -18.03 16.52 4.41
CA ASN A 413 -18.04 17.85 3.82
C ASN A 413 -17.17 18.81 4.62
N THR A 414 -16.66 19.84 3.93
CA THR A 414 -16.13 21.04 4.56
C THR A 414 -17.18 22.15 4.59
N ASP A 415 -16.89 23.22 5.32
CA ASP A 415 -17.70 24.41 5.37
C ASP A 415 -17.77 25.13 4.00
N ALA A 416 -18.55 26.20 3.90
CA ALA A 416 -18.74 26.95 2.65
C ALA A 416 -17.45 27.57 2.08
N LYS A 417 -16.42 27.71 2.91
CA LYS A 417 -15.11 28.22 2.53
C LYS A 417 -14.07 27.12 2.31
N GLY A 418 -14.38 25.85 2.62
CA GLY A 418 -13.45 24.73 2.53
C GLY A 418 -12.32 24.83 3.55
N GLY A 419 -12.57 25.47 4.70
CA GLY A 419 -11.58 25.69 5.75
C GLY A 419 -11.71 24.77 6.96
N GLU A 420 -12.91 24.26 7.24
CA GLU A 420 -13.17 23.42 8.40
C GLU A 420 -13.97 22.18 7.98
N VAL A 421 -13.70 21.06 8.65
CA VAL A 421 -14.55 19.87 8.53
C VAL A 421 -15.89 20.17 9.17
N LYS A 422 -16.96 20.00 8.41
CA LYS A 422 -18.32 20.24 8.84
C LYS A 422 -19.02 18.97 9.33
N ASP A 423 -18.90 17.90 8.58
CA ASP A 423 -19.48 16.59 8.91
C ASP A 423 -18.63 15.46 8.34
N GLY A 424 -18.88 14.22 8.81
CA GLY A 424 -18.17 13.02 8.34
C GLY A 424 -16.67 13.09 8.60
N ARG A 425 -16.22 13.59 9.75
CA ARG A 425 -14.80 13.74 10.11
C ARG A 425 -14.04 12.42 9.94
N VAL A 426 -12.94 12.43 9.20
CA VAL A 426 -11.99 11.33 9.00
C VAL A 426 -10.65 11.72 9.59
N THR A 427 -10.13 10.90 10.50
CA THR A 427 -8.84 11.10 11.17
C THR A 427 -7.74 10.25 10.53
N PRO A 428 -6.45 10.53 10.81
CA PRO A 428 -5.36 9.63 10.43
C PRO A 428 -5.56 8.19 10.92
N SER A 429 -6.11 7.99 12.14
CA SER A 429 -6.43 6.65 12.67
C SER A 429 -7.51 5.93 11.85
N ASP A 430 -8.53 6.64 11.35
CA ASP A 430 -9.56 6.05 10.50
C ASP A 430 -9.00 5.64 9.13
N LEU A 431 -8.08 6.45 8.58
CA LEU A 431 -7.33 6.10 7.38
C LEU A 431 -6.51 4.82 7.60
N GLY A 432 -5.72 4.76 8.68
CA GLY A 432 -4.96 3.57 9.06
C GLY A 432 -5.83 2.34 9.22
N ALA A 433 -6.95 2.45 9.93
CA ALA A 433 -7.91 1.37 10.12
C ALA A 433 -8.52 0.89 8.78
N THR A 434 -8.82 1.81 7.86
CA THR A 434 -9.33 1.49 6.52
C THR A 434 -8.31 0.69 5.72
N VAL A 435 -7.05 1.12 5.72
CA VAL A 435 -5.93 0.44 5.04
C VAL A 435 -5.70 -0.96 5.63
N TYR A 436 -5.63 -1.08 6.95
CA TYR A 436 -5.36 -2.36 7.60
C TYR A 436 -6.50 -3.35 7.43
N ARG A 437 -7.76 -2.90 7.50
CA ARG A 437 -8.92 -3.73 7.20
C ARG A 437 -8.88 -4.24 5.76
N HIS A 438 -8.57 -3.37 4.79
CA HIS A 438 -8.41 -3.78 3.39
C HIS A 438 -7.35 -4.86 3.23
N LEU A 439 -6.21 -4.72 3.92
CA LEU A 439 -5.11 -5.69 3.90
C LEU A 439 -5.39 -6.96 4.72
N GLY A 440 -6.51 -7.07 5.42
CA GLY A 440 -6.82 -8.21 6.28
C GLY A 440 -5.96 -8.27 7.55
N ILE A 441 -5.40 -7.15 7.99
CA ILE A 441 -4.62 -7.04 9.22
C ILE A 441 -5.60 -6.82 10.39
N ASP A 442 -5.47 -7.63 11.45
CA ASP A 442 -6.27 -7.45 12.66
C ASP A 442 -5.95 -6.10 13.32
N LEU A 443 -6.99 -5.26 13.46
CA LEU A 443 -6.88 -3.91 14.01
C LEU A 443 -6.44 -3.89 15.48
N ASN A 444 -6.54 -5.01 16.20
CA ASN A 444 -6.05 -5.17 17.57
C ASN A 444 -4.56 -5.55 17.64
N SER A 445 -3.90 -5.70 16.50
CA SER A 445 -2.48 -6.03 16.45
C SER A 445 -1.63 -4.97 17.13
N GLN A 446 -0.53 -5.43 17.74
CA GLN A 446 0.42 -4.57 18.44
C GLN A 446 1.84 -4.80 17.94
N TRP A 447 2.62 -3.75 17.90
CA TRP A 447 4.07 -3.79 17.71
C TRP A 447 4.79 -3.39 19.00
N THR A 448 6.06 -3.71 19.13
CA THR A 448 6.83 -3.43 20.35
C THR A 448 7.82 -2.32 20.05
N ASP A 449 7.82 -1.27 20.87
CA ASP A 449 8.76 -0.16 20.76
C ASP A 449 10.18 -0.54 21.25
N LEU A 450 11.13 0.37 21.09
CA LEU A 450 12.53 0.16 21.50
C LEU A 450 12.71 -0.07 23.01
N LYS A 451 11.69 0.26 23.82
CA LYS A 451 11.68 0.02 25.28
C LYS A 451 10.97 -1.26 25.66
N GLY A 452 10.57 -2.07 24.70
CA GLY A 452 9.85 -3.32 24.90
C GLY A 452 8.35 -3.14 25.23
N ARG A 453 7.77 -1.95 25.02
CA ARG A 453 6.36 -1.70 25.32
C ARG A 453 5.49 -2.00 24.11
N PRO A 454 4.35 -2.68 24.29
CA PRO A 454 3.39 -2.89 23.22
C PRO A 454 2.72 -1.57 22.82
N GLN A 455 2.60 -1.35 21.51
CA GLN A 455 1.95 -0.21 20.89
C GLN A 455 0.89 -0.71 19.92
N SER A 456 -0.33 -0.22 20.02
CA SER A 456 -1.40 -0.56 19.08
C SER A 456 -1.12 0.02 17.69
N ILE A 457 -1.49 -0.72 16.64
CA ILE A 457 -1.42 -0.20 15.26
C ILE A 457 -2.52 0.84 14.99
N ILE A 458 -3.64 0.79 15.73
CA ILE A 458 -4.71 1.77 15.71
C ILE A 458 -4.78 2.47 17.06
N THR A 459 -4.89 3.79 17.03
CA THR A 459 -4.97 4.63 18.22
C THR A 459 -6.23 5.49 18.19
N GLU A 460 -6.58 6.11 19.33
CA GLU A 460 -7.69 7.06 19.48
C GLU A 460 -9.08 6.55 19.01
N GLY A 461 -9.31 5.23 19.09
CA GLY A 461 -10.58 4.65 18.66
C GLY A 461 -10.83 4.72 17.15
N GLY A 462 -9.76 4.85 16.34
CA GLY A 462 -9.83 4.84 14.90
C GLY A 462 -10.56 3.60 14.39
N ARG A 463 -11.39 3.78 13.37
CA ARG A 463 -12.21 2.75 12.74
C ARG A 463 -12.25 2.95 11.23
N PRO A 464 -12.40 1.88 10.46
CA PRO A 464 -12.53 2.02 9.00
C PRO A 464 -13.63 3.00 8.65
N ILE A 465 -13.38 3.84 7.64
CA ILE A 465 -14.32 4.86 7.18
C ILE A 465 -15.62 4.16 6.77
N PRO A 466 -16.75 4.40 7.48
CA PRO A 466 -17.96 3.60 7.30
C PRO A 466 -18.55 3.71 5.89
N GLU A 467 -18.54 4.91 5.31
CA GLU A 467 -19.12 5.21 4.00
C GLU A 467 -18.38 4.51 2.85
N LEU A 468 -17.14 4.10 3.06
CA LEU A 468 -16.34 3.32 2.11
C LEU A 468 -16.60 1.81 2.24
N SER A 469 -17.21 1.35 3.33
CA SER A 469 -17.50 -0.07 3.55
C SER A 469 -18.68 -0.52 2.69
N LYS A 470 -18.56 -1.71 2.07
CA LYS A 470 -19.68 -2.40 1.42
C LYS A 470 -20.54 -3.08 2.45
#